data_9692cc1913b3c9925ab20fb28a585b97
#
_entry.id   9692cc1913b3c9925ab20fb28a585b97
#
_cell.length_a   1.000
_cell.length_b   1.000
_cell.length_c   1.000
_cell.angle_alpha   90.00
_cell.angle_beta   90.00
_cell.angle_gamma   90.00
#
_symmetry.space_group_name_H-M   'P 1'
#
loop_
_entity.id
_entity.type
_entity.pdbx_description
1 polymer ?
#
loop_
_entity_poly.entity_id
_entity_poly.type
_entity_poly.pdbx_seq_one_letter_code
_entity_poly.pdbx_strand_id
1 'polypeptide(L)'
;MARLKITRASGEVIVGISPVVEVAFEKYTGKGIHKQFRDEERQSDIYWLAHNCLSRIEVLPPFGDEFLNTLVAVDVLDDEDPKE
;
A
#
# COMPACT_ATOMS: atom_id res chain seq x y z
N MET A 1 -13.68 0.92 -0.96
CA MET A 1 -12.43 0.17 -1.00
C MET A 1 -11.28 1.13 -1.18
N ALA A 2 -10.22 0.94 -0.40
CA ALA A 2 -9.09 1.86 -0.46
C ALA A 2 -8.19 1.59 -1.66
N ARG A 3 -7.47 2.60 -2.07
CA ARG A 3 -6.50 2.50 -3.15
C ARG A 3 -5.23 3.20 -2.73
N LEU A 4 -4.13 2.88 -3.39
CA LEU A 4 -2.86 3.54 -3.15
C LEU A 4 -2.42 4.27 -4.40
N LYS A 5 -1.97 5.50 -4.22
CA LYS A 5 -1.32 6.25 -5.28
C LYS A 5 0.18 6.18 -5.01
N ILE A 6 0.88 5.46 -5.86
CA ILE A 6 2.30 5.19 -5.66
C ILE A 6 3.09 6.00 -6.67
N THR A 7 3.93 6.90 -6.18
CA THR A 7 4.77 7.74 -7.03
C THR A 7 6.20 7.26 -6.93
N ARG A 8 6.79 6.96 -8.07
CA ARG A 8 8.19 6.55 -8.17
C ARG A 8 8.90 7.47 -9.15
N ALA A 9 10.22 7.38 -9.19
CA ALA A 9 10.99 8.19 -10.15
C ALA A 9 10.51 7.96 -11.58
N SER A 10 10.03 6.75 -11.87
CA SER A 10 9.58 6.40 -13.22
C SER A 10 8.13 6.83 -13.52
N GLY A 11 7.41 7.33 -12.54
CA GLY A 11 6.03 7.78 -12.77
C GLY A 11 5.13 7.38 -11.62
N GLU A 12 3.82 7.62 -11.79
CA GLU A 12 2.88 7.28 -10.72
C GLU A 12 1.82 6.30 -11.22
N VAL A 13 1.30 5.51 -10.30
CA VAL A 13 0.27 4.53 -10.59
C VAL A 13 -0.69 4.46 -9.42
N ILE A 14 -1.95 4.20 -9.71
CA ILE A 14 -2.97 4.01 -8.67
C ILE A 14 -3.38 2.55 -8.69
N VAL A 15 -3.28 1.88 -7.54
CA VAL A 15 -3.61 0.46 -7.45
C VAL A 15 -4.65 0.26 -6.36
N GLY A 16 -5.56 -0.68 -6.58
CA GLY A 16 -6.54 -1.04 -5.57
C GLY A 16 -5.96 -2.02 -4.56
N ILE A 17 -6.47 -1.96 -3.35
CA ILE A 17 -6.09 -2.91 -2.31
C ILE A 17 -7.10 -4.04 -2.35
N SER A 18 -6.70 -5.17 -2.93
CA SER A 18 -7.59 -6.31 -3.09
C SER A 18 -7.73 -7.10 -1.80
N PRO A 19 -8.73 -7.98 -1.70
CA PRO A 19 -8.86 -8.82 -0.50
C PRO A 19 -7.63 -9.66 -0.21
N VAL A 20 -6.93 -10.11 -1.23
CA VAL A 20 -5.71 -10.90 -1.01
C VAL A 20 -4.66 -10.04 -0.30
N VAL A 21 -4.53 -8.79 -0.70
CA VAL A 21 -3.59 -7.87 -0.07
C VAL A 21 -4.04 -7.53 1.34
N GLU A 22 -5.35 -7.37 1.55
CA GLU A 22 -5.88 -7.09 2.88
C GLU A 22 -5.53 -8.21 3.86
N VAL A 23 -5.71 -9.46 3.44
CA VAL A 23 -5.39 -10.59 4.28
C VAL A 23 -3.89 -10.66 4.55
N ALA A 24 -3.08 -10.41 3.53
CA ALA A 24 -1.63 -10.42 3.70
C ALA A 24 -1.19 -9.34 4.70
N PHE A 25 -1.82 -8.18 4.64
CA PHE A 25 -1.51 -7.08 5.57
C PHE A 25 -1.90 -7.45 7.00
N GLU A 26 -3.06 -8.09 7.17
CA GLU A 26 -3.48 -8.53 8.49
C GLU A 26 -2.48 -9.51 9.09
N LYS A 27 -1.94 -10.40 8.28
CA LYS A 27 -0.95 -11.35 8.75
C LYS A 27 0.37 -10.65 9.08
N TYR A 28 0.70 -9.61 8.34
CA TYR A 28 1.93 -8.87 8.56
C TYR A 28 1.86 -8.04 9.84
N THR A 29 0.75 -7.34 10.07
CA THR A 29 0.64 -6.43 11.21
C THR A 29 -0.10 -7.02 12.39
N GLY A 30 -0.90 -8.06 12.17
CA GLY A 30 -1.77 -8.61 13.20
C GLY A 30 -3.06 -7.84 13.38
N LYS A 31 -3.32 -6.84 12.53
CA LYS A 31 -4.52 -6.00 12.61
C LYS A 31 -5.08 -5.77 11.23
N GLY A 32 -6.37 -5.48 11.16
CA GLY A 32 -6.98 -5.13 9.89
C GLY A 32 -6.46 -3.79 9.38
N ILE A 33 -6.56 -3.58 8.06
CA ILE A 33 -6.03 -2.39 7.42
C ILE A 33 -6.62 -1.11 8.01
N HIS A 34 -7.94 -1.08 8.14
CA HIS A 34 -8.59 0.15 8.61
C HIS A 34 -8.19 0.47 10.05
N LYS A 35 -8.11 -0.56 10.88
CA LYS A 35 -7.73 -0.35 12.27
C LYS A 35 -6.28 0.09 12.39
N GLN A 36 -5.40 -0.54 11.62
CA GLN A 36 -3.98 -0.19 11.66
C GLN A 36 -3.75 1.25 11.21
N PHE A 37 -4.39 1.64 10.12
CA PHE A 37 -4.23 3.00 9.62
C PHE A 37 -4.84 4.03 10.57
N ARG A 38 -5.99 3.71 11.17
CA ARG A 38 -6.63 4.65 12.09
C ARG A 38 -5.83 4.83 13.37
N ASP A 39 -5.27 3.72 13.89
CA ASP A 39 -4.62 3.74 15.19
C ASP A 39 -3.12 4.03 15.12
N GLU A 40 -2.44 3.57 14.08
CA GLU A 40 -0.99 3.63 14.02
C GLU A 40 -0.45 4.50 12.92
N GLU A 41 -1.02 4.42 11.73
CA GLU A 41 -0.63 5.22 10.56
C GLU A 41 0.88 5.24 10.32
N ARG A 42 1.54 4.09 10.41
CA ARG A 42 2.98 4.05 10.23
C ARG A 42 3.32 4.06 8.75
N GLN A 43 4.32 4.88 8.39
CA GLN A 43 4.77 4.95 7.00
C GLN A 43 5.28 3.62 6.49
N SER A 44 5.96 2.86 7.34
CA SER A 44 6.48 1.56 6.92
C SER A 44 5.37 0.61 6.50
N ASP A 45 4.20 0.70 7.14
CA ASP A 45 3.07 -0.13 6.78
C ASP A 45 2.53 0.25 5.41
N ILE A 46 2.48 1.54 5.13
CA ILE A 46 2.01 2.03 3.85
C ILE A 46 2.95 1.60 2.73
N TYR A 47 4.25 1.70 2.98
CA TYR A 47 5.25 1.28 2.00
C TYR A 47 5.20 -0.23 1.77
N TRP A 48 4.95 -1.00 2.82
CA TRP A 48 4.80 -2.44 2.71
C TRP A 48 3.60 -2.79 1.81
N LEU A 49 2.50 -2.08 2.03
CA LEU A 49 1.32 -2.27 1.18
C LEU A 49 1.63 -1.96 -0.28
N ALA A 50 2.36 -0.88 -0.52
CA ALA A 50 2.72 -0.50 -1.88
C ALA A 50 3.53 -1.61 -2.54
N HIS A 51 4.50 -2.16 -1.82
CA HIS A 51 5.31 -3.25 -2.35
C HIS A 51 4.44 -4.45 -2.67
N ASN A 52 3.54 -4.81 -1.75
CA ASN A 52 2.70 -5.98 -1.94
C ASN A 52 1.79 -5.82 -3.15
N CYS A 53 1.18 -4.65 -3.30
CA CYS A 53 0.31 -4.39 -4.44
C CYS A 53 1.08 -4.43 -5.75
N LEU A 54 2.24 -3.80 -5.78
CA LEU A 54 3.03 -3.74 -7.02
C LEU A 54 3.62 -5.10 -7.38
N SER A 55 4.01 -5.89 -6.39
CA SER A 55 4.63 -7.18 -6.66
C SER A 55 3.69 -8.15 -7.35
N ARG A 56 2.39 -7.86 -7.33
CA ARG A 56 1.40 -8.70 -7.98
C ARG A 56 1.23 -8.37 -9.46
N ILE A 57 1.80 -7.26 -9.90
CA ILE A 57 1.66 -6.83 -11.29
C ILE A 57 3.01 -6.63 -11.98
N GLU A 58 4.10 -6.66 -11.23
CA GLU A 58 5.43 -6.55 -11.85
C GLU A 58 6.46 -7.19 -10.94
N VAL A 59 7.63 -7.47 -11.51
CA VAL A 59 8.72 -8.05 -10.76
C VAL A 59 9.45 -6.94 -10.02
N LEU A 60 9.66 -7.13 -8.72
CA LEU A 60 10.29 -6.12 -7.87
C LEU A 60 11.36 -6.76 -7.01
N PRO A 61 12.36 -5.97 -6.55
CA PRO A 61 13.24 -6.47 -5.50
C PRO A 61 12.45 -6.70 -4.22
N PRO A 62 12.97 -7.49 -3.30
CA PRO A 62 12.27 -7.72 -2.04
C PRO A 62 12.09 -6.42 -1.28
N PHE A 63 11.11 -6.41 -0.39
CA PHE A 63 10.85 -5.23 0.42
C PHE A 63 12.09 -4.90 1.26
N GLY A 64 12.63 -3.73 1.09
CA GLY A 64 13.82 -3.28 1.77
C GLY A 64 14.36 -2.04 1.10
N ASP A 65 15.63 -1.72 1.37
CA ASP A 65 16.21 -0.46 0.94
C ASP A 65 16.20 -0.28 -0.57
N GLU A 66 16.45 -1.34 -1.31
CA GLU A 66 16.51 -1.23 -2.76
C GLU A 66 15.16 -0.80 -3.32
N PHE A 67 14.09 -1.40 -2.83
CA PHE A 67 12.75 -1.03 -3.26
C PHE A 67 12.39 0.37 -2.75
N LEU A 68 12.66 0.64 -1.48
CA LEU A 68 12.28 1.90 -0.87
C LEU A 68 12.94 3.09 -1.53
N ASN A 69 14.16 2.91 -2.03
CA ASN A 69 14.87 3.98 -2.71
C ASN A 69 14.22 4.36 -4.05
N THR A 70 13.35 3.53 -4.58
CA THR A 70 12.64 3.86 -5.82
C THR A 70 11.38 4.67 -5.57
N LEU A 71 10.92 4.72 -4.31
CA LEU A 71 9.68 5.41 -3.99
C LEU A 71 9.91 6.90 -3.78
N VAL A 72 9.00 7.70 -4.29
CA VAL A 72 8.97 9.12 -3.99
C VAL A 72 7.91 9.39 -2.94
N ALA A 73 6.72 8.82 -3.13
CA ALA A 73 5.62 9.01 -2.20
C ALA A 73 4.58 7.92 -2.38
N VAL A 74 3.86 7.61 -1.31
CA VAL A 74 2.72 6.72 -1.39
C VAL A 74 1.60 7.36 -0.59
N ASP A 75 0.46 7.55 -1.25
CA ASP A 75 -0.72 8.13 -0.60
C ASP A 75 -1.84 7.12 -0.55
N VAL A 76 -2.54 7.08 0.57
CA VAL A 76 -3.70 6.22 0.71
C VAL A 76 -4.92 7.03 0.26
N LEU A 77 -5.64 6.53 -0.74
CA LEU A 77 -6.82 7.19 -1.25
C LEU A 77 -8.04 6.45 -0.75
N ASP A 78 -8.89 7.16 -0.03
CA ASP A 78 -10.13 6.56 0.40
C ASP A 78 -11.09 6.55 -0.76
N ASP A 79 -11.67 5.40 -0.96
CA ASP A 79 -12.67 5.25 -1.99
C ASP A 79 -14.01 5.47 -1.36
N GLU A 80 -14.22 6.65 -0.78
CA GLU A 80 -15.42 6.89 -0.09
C GLU A 80 -16.50 7.15 -1.00
N ASP A 81 -17.65 6.67 -0.64
CA ASP A 81 -18.83 6.92 -1.38
C ASP A 81 -19.48 8.15 -0.89
N PRO A 82 -19.42 9.14 -1.59
CA PRO A 82 -20.09 10.32 -1.12
C PRO A 82 -21.57 10.13 -1.06
N LYS A 83 -21.89 9.53 -0.77
CA LYS A 83 -23.02 9.48 -0.64
C LYS A 83 -23.54 9.10 -0.13
N GLU A 84 -22.75 9.03 -0.14
CA GLU A 84 -22.76 8.73 0.20
C GLU A 84 -23.02 8.89 0.51
#